data_b66309834c20ef123520e38fd0563b93
#
_entry.id   b66309834c20ef123520e38fd0563b93
#
_cell.length_a   1.000
_cell.length_b   1.000
_cell.length_c   1.000
_cell.angle_alpha   90.00
_cell.angle_beta   90.00
_cell.angle_gamma   90.00
#
_symmetry.space_group_name_H-M   'P 1'
#
loop_
_entity.id
_entity.type
_entity.pdbx_description
1 polymer ?
#
loop_
_entity_poly.entity_id
_entity_poly.type
_entity_poly.pdbx_seq_one_letter_code
_entity_poly.pdbx_strand_id
1 'polypeptide(L)'
;FGAFACSPADSVYRKDQTLLKHFFEYANKKEIAKLPINEKVVAIGRYFLETPYVGGTLDINPQEKLVVNLREFDCVTFVDNVIALARLDKYEEQSIPQFQKNLQEIRYRNGKIVDYTSRLHYSSDWLYEMTCLNFLEDITKEKGGIPFPNKVSFISQNWKKYPALIQDSTLVTKIIDIEKTINGRTYYYIPKEKVLPFAGQIKTGDIILIPTKKKGLDT
;
A
#
# COMPACT_ATOMS: atom_id res chain seq x y z
N PHE A 1 -28.94 -33.36 -6.12
CA PHE A 1 -28.00 -32.30 -6.53
C PHE A 1 -28.16 -31.14 -5.55
N GLY A 2 -27.31 -31.10 -4.50
CA GLY A 2 -27.31 -29.99 -3.54
C GLY A 2 -26.53 -28.84 -4.16
N ALA A 3 -27.19 -27.70 -4.37
CA ALA A 3 -26.53 -26.46 -4.69
C ALA A 3 -25.73 -26.03 -3.45
N PHE A 4 -24.39 -26.11 -3.49
CA PHE A 4 -23.53 -25.52 -2.48
C PHE A 4 -23.74 -24.00 -2.56
N ALA A 5 -24.36 -23.41 -1.55
CA ALA A 5 -24.44 -21.97 -1.42
C ALA A 5 -23.00 -21.41 -1.32
N CYS A 6 -22.63 -20.58 -2.30
CA CYS A 6 -21.33 -19.89 -2.30
C CYS A 6 -21.25 -19.02 -1.04
N SER A 7 -20.19 -19.14 -0.26
CA SER A 7 -20.01 -18.28 0.92
C SER A 7 -19.86 -16.82 0.50
N PRO A 8 -20.22 -15.83 1.36
CA PRO A 8 -19.98 -14.42 1.05
C PRO A 8 -18.51 -14.12 0.72
N ALA A 9 -17.56 -14.80 1.38
CA ALA A 9 -16.13 -14.68 1.11
C ALA A 9 -15.76 -15.16 -0.29
N ASP A 10 -16.34 -16.28 -0.75
CA ASP A 10 -16.11 -16.81 -2.11
C ASP A 10 -16.69 -15.88 -3.18
N SER A 11 -17.83 -15.24 -2.90
CA SER A 11 -18.45 -14.28 -3.83
C SER A 11 -17.60 -13.01 -4.00
N VAL A 12 -17.01 -12.51 -2.91
CA VAL A 12 -16.09 -11.36 -2.90
C VAL A 12 -14.81 -11.69 -3.68
N TYR A 13 -14.19 -12.83 -3.38
CA TYR A 13 -13.00 -13.30 -4.09
C TYR A 13 -13.23 -13.44 -5.60
N ARG A 14 -14.37 -13.98 -6.03
CA ARG A 14 -14.74 -14.10 -7.45
C ARG A 14 -14.89 -12.73 -8.12
N LYS A 15 -15.44 -11.73 -7.42
CA LYS A 15 -15.57 -10.36 -7.96
C LYS A 15 -14.20 -9.74 -8.21
N ASP A 16 -13.28 -9.85 -7.27
CA ASP A 16 -11.92 -9.32 -7.42
C ASP A 16 -11.16 -10.04 -8.54
N GLN A 17 -11.34 -11.36 -8.70
CA GLN A 17 -10.78 -12.09 -9.84
C GLN A 17 -11.34 -11.61 -11.18
N THR A 18 -12.64 -11.34 -11.25
CA THR A 18 -13.28 -10.83 -12.46
C THR A 18 -12.74 -9.45 -12.83
N LEU A 19 -12.61 -8.54 -11.84
CA LEU A 19 -12.03 -7.22 -12.06
C LEU A 19 -10.58 -7.32 -12.54
N LEU A 20 -9.80 -8.23 -11.96
CA LEU A 20 -8.42 -8.45 -12.37
C LEU A 20 -8.31 -8.95 -13.81
N LYS A 21 -9.20 -9.85 -14.25
CA LYS A 21 -9.28 -10.31 -15.65
C LYS A 21 -9.63 -9.17 -16.61
N HIS A 22 -10.64 -8.36 -16.29
CA HIS A 22 -11.00 -7.18 -17.09
C HIS A 22 -9.83 -6.18 -17.17
N PHE A 23 -9.12 -5.98 -16.06
CA PHE A 23 -7.91 -5.16 -16.08
C PHE A 23 -6.84 -5.75 -17.00
N PHE A 24 -6.61 -7.06 -16.98
CA PHE A 24 -5.62 -7.72 -17.85
C PHE A 24 -5.98 -7.58 -19.33
N GLU A 25 -7.25 -7.73 -19.68
CA GLU A 25 -7.74 -7.48 -21.05
C GLU A 25 -7.46 -6.02 -21.48
N TYR A 26 -7.77 -5.06 -20.61
CA TYR A 26 -7.47 -3.65 -20.84
C TYR A 26 -5.97 -3.40 -20.99
N ALA A 27 -5.16 -3.94 -20.10
CA ALA A 27 -3.71 -3.76 -20.07
C ALA A 27 -3.05 -4.31 -21.35
N ASN A 28 -3.51 -5.47 -21.84
CA ASN A 28 -3.05 -6.06 -23.10
C ASN A 28 -3.46 -5.19 -24.30
N LYS A 29 -4.73 -4.75 -24.36
CA LYS A 29 -5.22 -3.86 -25.42
C LYS A 29 -4.46 -2.54 -25.49
N LYS A 30 -4.00 -2.03 -24.34
CA LYS A 30 -3.22 -0.79 -24.21
C LYS A 30 -1.70 -1.02 -24.24
N GLU A 31 -1.26 -2.26 -24.40
CA GLU A 31 0.15 -2.65 -24.42
C GLU A 31 0.94 -2.17 -23.18
N ILE A 32 0.28 -2.09 -22.00
CA ILE A 32 0.85 -1.54 -20.77
C ILE A 32 2.15 -2.26 -20.38
N ALA A 33 2.29 -3.56 -20.67
CA ALA A 33 3.50 -4.33 -20.39
C ALA A 33 4.76 -3.74 -21.04
N LYS A 34 4.61 -3.06 -22.20
CA LYS A 34 5.71 -2.46 -22.96
C LYS A 34 6.16 -1.08 -22.44
N LEU A 35 5.36 -0.45 -21.59
CA LEU A 35 5.67 0.87 -21.05
C LEU A 35 6.80 0.81 -20.01
N PRO A 36 7.60 1.87 -19.85
CA PRO A 36 8.50 2.01 -18.71
C PRO A 36 7.70 2.09 -17.41
N ILE A 37 8.32 1.72 -16.28
CA ILE A 37 7.61 1.54 -14.98
C ILE A 37 6.84 2.79 -14.54
N ASN A 38 7.40 3.96 -14.72
CA ASN A 38 6.78 5.23 -14.38
C ASN A 38 5.49 5.51 -15.18
N GLU A 39 5.44 5.10 -16.43
CA GLU A 39 4.24 5.21 -17.28
C GLU A 39 3.25 4.09 -16.96
N LYS A 40 3.73 2.87 -16.66
CA LYS A 40 2.88 1.75 -16.20
C LYS A 40 2.06 2.15 -14.98
N VAL A 41 2.68 2.70 -13.93
CA VAL A 41 1.96 3.07 -12.70
C VAL A 41 0.88 4.11 -12.98
N VAL A 42 1.13 5.08 -13.87
CA VAL A 42 0.12 6.08 -14.25
C VAL A 42 -1.00 5.47 -15.09
N ALA A 43 -0.67 4.61 -16.07
CA ALA A 43 -1.67 3.97 -16.92
C ALA A 43 -2.60 3.05 -16.11
N ILE A 44 -2.04 2.29 -15.16
CA ILE A 44 -2.78 1.42 -14.25
C ILE A 44 -3.63 2.26 -13.28
N GLY A 45 -3.04 3.30 -12.66
CA GLY A 45 -3.77 4.19 -11.78
C GLY A 45 -4.98 4.85 -12.47
N ARG A 46 -4.83 5.25 -13.74
CA ARG A 46 -5.95 5.79 -14.54
C ARG A 46 -7.07 4.79 -14.80
N TYR A 47 -6.76 3.51 -14.93
CA TYR A 47 -7.78 2.48 -15.08
C TYR A 47 -8.69 2.38 -13.84
N PHE A 48 -8.13 2.58 -12.65
CA PHE A 48 -8.85 2.51 -11.39
C PHE A 48 -9.41 3.87 -10.91
N LEU A 49 -9.36 4.91 -11.74
CA LEU A 49 -10.08 6.16 -11.43
C LEU A 49 -11.57 5.88 -11.21
N GLU A 50 -12.20 6.61 -10.30
CA GLU A 50 -13.61 6.48 -9.93
C GLU A 50 -13.96 5.20 -9.16
N THR A 51 -12.97 4.33 -8.85
CA THR A 51 -13.20 3.26 -7.89
C THR A 51 -13.53 3.88 -6.51
N PRO A 52 -14.58 3.39 -5.81
CA PRO A 52 -15.01 3.95 -4.54
C PRO A 52 -13.88 4.06 -3.51
N TYR A 53 -13.83 5.19 -2.79
CA TYR A 53 -12.89 5.38 -1.69
C TYR A 53 -13.47 4.81 -0.39
N VAL A 54 -12.82 3.77 0.16
CA VAL A 54 -13.21 3.11 1.41
C VAL A 54 -11.97 2.80 2.24
N GLY A 55 -11.87 3.41 3.44
CA GLY A 55 -10.77 3.14 4.37
C GLY A 55 -11.00 1.89 5.21
N GLY A 56 -9.89 1.29 5.70
CA GLY A 56 -9.94 0.19 6.66
C GLY A 56 -10.26 -1.18 6.07
N THR A 57 -10.22 -1.33 4.76
CA THR A 57 -10.54 -2.61 4.08
C THR A 57 -9.59 -3.75 4.40
N LEU A 58 -8.43 -3.46 5.00
CA LEU A 58 -7.45 -4.46 5.44
C LEU A 58 -7.69 -4.94 6.87
N ASP A 59 -8.47 -4.23 7.69
CA ASP A 59 -8.66 -4.50 9.12
C ASP A 59 -9.95 -5.28 9.45
N ILE A 60 -10.53 -5.94 8.44
CA ILE A 60 -11.79 -6.69 8.55
C ILE A 60 -11.63 -8.08 9.19
N ASN A 61 -10.43 -8.63 9.17
CA ASN A 61 -10.15 -9.97 9.73
C ASN A 61 -9.25 -9.85 10.95
N PRO A 62 -9.54 -10.58 12.04
CA PRO A 62 -8.68 -10.61 13.20
C PRO A 62 -7.37 -11.37 12.95
N GLN A 63 -7.37 -12.34 12.02
CA GLN A 63 -6.15 -13.02 11.57
C GLN A 63 -5.59 -12.31 10.35
N GLU A 64 -4.30 -11.97 10.40
CA GLU A 64 -3.62 -11.30 9.30
C GLU A 64 -3.46 -12.24 8.10
N LYS A 65 -3.88 -11.77 6.95
CA LYS A 65 -3.74 -12.44 5.67
C LYS A 65 -3.71 -11.44 4.53
N LEU A 66 -3.18 -11.85 3.39
CA LEU A 66 -3.21 -11.02 2.19
C LEU A 66 -4.65 -10.77 1.76
N VAL A 67 -5.04 -9.49 1.75
CA VAL A 67 -6.31 -9.03 1.20
C VAL A 67 -6.06 -8.49 -0.21
N VAL A 68 -6.72 -9.09 -1.20
CA VAL A 68 -6.85 -8.54 -2.55
C VAL A 68 -8.23 -7.88 -2.63
N ASN A 69 -8.28 -6.57 -2.86
CA ASN A 69 -9.51 -5.82 -3.05
C ASN A 69 -9.28 -4.82 -4.18
N LEU A 70 -9.99 -4.99 -5.30
CA LEU A 70 -9.95 -4.12 -6.47
C LEU A 70 -11.27 -3.36 -6.68
N ARG A 71 -12.22 -3.52 -5.76
CA ARG A 71 -13.57 -2.93 -5.83
C ARG A 71 -13.64 -1.57 -5.13
N GLU A 72 -12.71 -1.32 -4.23
CA GLU A 72 -12.66 -0.13 -3.40
C GLU A 72 -11.25 0.06 -2.84
N PHE A 73 -10.80 1.30 -2.72
CA PHE A 73 -9.45 1.64 -2.25
C PHE A 73 -9.48 2.77 -1.23
N ASP A 74 -8.50 2.81 -0.36
CA ASP A 74 -7.97 4.04 0.20
C ASP A 74 -6.67 4.43 -0.52
N CYS A 75 -6.02 5.52 -0.11
CA CYS A 75 -4.80 5.99 -0.77
C CYS A 75 -3.66 4.96 -0.70
N VAL A 76 -3.55 4.20 0.39
CA VAL A 76 -2.50 3.20 0.57
C VAL A 76 -2.77 1.97 -0.28
N THR A 77 -3.97 1.41 -0.17
CA THR A 77 -4.34 0.20 -0.93
C THR A 77 -4.40 0.45 -2.43
N PHE A 78 -4.73 1.68 -2.87
CA PHE A 78 -4.60 2.09 -4.27
C PHE A 78 -3.15 2.01 -4.75
N VAL A 79 -2.22 2.63 -4.04
CA VAL A 79 -0.79 2.64 -4.40
C VAL A 79 -0.22 1.22 -4.38
N ASP A 80 -0.52 0.43 -3.34
CA ASP A 80 -0.09 -0.97 -3.24
C ASP A 80 -0.49 -1.80 -4.47
N ASN A 81 -1.79 -1.74 -4.85
CA ASN A 81 -2.29 -2.51 -5.98
C ASN A 81 -1.71 -2.03 -7.31
N VAL A 82 -1.61 -0.70 -7.51
CA VAL A 82 -1.03 -0.12 -8.73
C VAL A 82 0.42 -0.56 -8.90
N ILE A 83 1.25 -0.48 -7.85
CA ILE A 83 2.66 -0.90 -7.93
C ILE A 83 2.76 -2.42 -8.15
N ALA A 84 1.95 -3.22 -7.44
CA ALA A 84 1.97 -4.67 -7.59
C ALA A 84 1.63 -5.12 -9.01
N LEU A 85 0.65 -4.46 -9.66
CA LEU A 85 0.29 -4.69 -11.06
C LEU A 85 1.37 -4.18 -12.03
N ALA A 86 1.97 -3.01 -11.76
CA ALA A 86 3.00 -2.43 -12.61
C ALA A 86 4.28 -3.29 -12.66
N ARG A 87 4.53 -4.10 -11.64
CA ARG A 87 5.65 -5.04 -11.57
C ARG A 87 5.42 -6.35 -12.31
N LEU A 88 4.26 -6.53 -12.96
CA LEU A 88 4.03 -7.66 -13.85
C LEU A 88 4.67 -7.43 -15.21
N ASP A 89 5.31 -8.49 -15.73
CA ASP A 89 5.86 -8.50 -17.09
C ASP A 89 4.77 -8.80 -18.13
N LYS A 90 3.71 -9.51 -17.72
CA LYS A 90 2.57 -9.91 -18.54
C LYS A 90 1.27 -9.80 -17.76
N TYR A 91 0.19 -9.54 -18.48
CA TYR A 91 -1.17 -9.44 -17.92
C TYR A 91 -2.01 -10.61 -18.44
N GLU A 92 -1.87 -11.76 -17.80
CA GLU A 92 -2.55 -13.00 -18.11
C GLU A 92 -2.98 -13.73 -16.83
N GLU A 93 -3.88 -14.71 -16.93
CA GLU A 93 -4.42 -15.39 -15.73
C GLU A 93 -3.31 -16.06 -14.91
N GLN A 94 -2.29 -16.58 -15.56
CA GLN A 94 -1.11 -17.18 -14.95
C GLN A 94 -0.26 -16.17 -14.15
N SER A 95 -0.47 -14.86 -14.37
CA SER A 95 0.22 -13.79 -13.63
C SER A 95 -0.43 -13.46 -12.28
N ILE A 96 -1.61 -14.02 -11.97
CA ILE A 96 -2.33 -13.75 -10.69
C ILE A 96 -1.48 -14.10 -9.46
N PRO A 97 -0.82 -15.27 -9.37
CA PRO A 97 0.03 -15.57 -8.23
C PRO A 97 1.22 -14.60 -8.09
N GLN A 98 1.78 -14.12 -9.21
CA GLN A 98 2.85 -13.13 -9.17
C GLN A 98 2.35 -11.76 -8.71
N PHE A 99 1.14 -11.34 -9.13
CA PHE A 99 0.50 -10.14 -8.60
C PHE A 99 0.30 -10.23 -7.10
N GLN A 100 -0.22 -11.34 -6.59
CA GLN A 100 -0.40 -11.57 -5.15
C GLN A 100 0.92 -11.53 -4.39
N LYS A 101 1.98 -12.14 -4.95
CA LYS A 101 3.32 -12.09 -4.39
C LYS A 101 3.87 -10.66 -4.36
N ASN A 102 3.76 -9.92 -5.46
CA ASN A 102 4.17 -8.52 -5.52
C ASN A 102 3.43 -7.66 -4.47
N LEU A 103 2.11 -7.86 -4.33
CA LEU A 103 1.28 -7.15 -3.35
C LEU A 103 1.70 -7.48 -1.91
N GLN A 104 2.02 -8.74 -1.63
CA GLN A 104 2.54 -9.16 -0.32
C GLN A 104 3.90 -8.52 -0.03
N GLU A 105 4.82 -8.50 -0.98
CA GLU A 105 6.14 -7.88 -0.84
C GLU A 105 6.06 -6.38 -0.54
N ILE A 106 5.09 -5.69 -1.13
CA ILE A 106 4.89 -4.23 -0.94
C ILE A 106 4.23 -3.94 0.40
N ARG A 107 3.30 -4.76 0.86
CA ARG A 107 2.46 -4.50 2.03
C ARG A 107 3.04 -4.99 3.35
N TYR A 108 3.93 -5.98 3.30
CA TYR A 108 4.43 -6.64 4.50
C TYR A 108 5.94 -6.56 4.62
N ARG A 109 6.41 -6.35 5.84
CA ARG A 109 7.83 -6.30 6.18
C ARG A 109 8.57 -7.55 5.71
N ASN A 110 9.67 -7.36 4.96
CA ASN A 110 10.41 -8.44 4.29
C ASN A 110 9.51 -9.37 3.41
N GLY A 111 8.35 -8.88 2.94
CA GLY A 111 7.40 -9.65 2.15
C GLY A 111 6.77 -10.84 2.87
N LYS A 112 6.74 -10.87 4.21
CA LYS A 112 6.28 -12.02 5.00
C LYS A 112 5.07 -11.67 5.86
N ILE A 113 4.03 -12.50 5.76
CA ILE A 113 2.86 -12.44 6.65
C ILE A 113 3.12 -13.38 7.83
N VAL A 114 3.22 -12.82 9.03
CA VAL A 114 3.38 -13.55 10.29
C VAL A 114 2.17 -13.29 11.19
N ASP A 115 1.95 -12.03 11.52
CA ASP A 115 0.83 -11.53 12.30
C ASP A 115 0.53 -10.08 11.89
N TYR A 116 -0.41 -9.44 12.56
CA TYR A 116 -0.81 -8.05 12.32
C TYR A 116 0.38 -7.09 12.28
N THR A 117 1.42 -7.31 13.08
CA THR A 117 2.58 -6.41 13.19
C THR A 117 3.55 -6.52 12.02
N SER A 118 3.40 -7.54 11.16
CA SER A 118 4.21 -7.69 9.95
C SER A 118 3.78 -6.76 8.82
N ARG A 119 2.54 -6.23 8.86
CA ARG A 119 2.05 -5.26 7.88
C ARG A 119 2.71 -3.89 8.10
N LEU A 120 3.00 -3.17 7.02
CA LEU A 120 3.58 -1.83 7.04
C LEU A 120 2.45 -0.81 7.25
N HIS A 121 2.20 -0.46 8.50
CA HIS A 121 1.06 0.37 8.90
C HIS A 121 1.27 1.87 8.76
N TYR A 122 2.53 2.31 8.70
CA TYR A 122 2.92 3.71 8.60
C TYR A 122 3.60 3.98 7.28
N SER A 123 3.25 5.08 6.62
CA SER A 123 3.81 5.43 5.31
C SER A 123 5.32 5.66 5.36
N SER A 124 5.84 6.21 6.46
CA SER A 124 7.29 6.36 6.68
C SER A 124 8.01 5.02 6.78
N ASP A 125 7.39 4.03 7.41
CA ASP A 125 7.94 2.69 7.51
C ASP A 125 7.88 1.95 6.17
N TRP A 126 6.77 2.12 5.45
CA TRP A 126 6.62 1.62 4.09
C TRP A 126 7.68 2.23 3.15
N LEU A 127 7.88 3.54 3.19
CA LEU A 127 8.91 4.23 2.40
C LEU A 127 10.31 3.68 2.69
N TYR A 128 10.64 3.51 3.96
CA TYR A 128 11.91 2.93 4.37
C TYR A 128 12.10 1.51 3.84
N GLU A 129 11.12 0.63 4.01
CA GLU A 129 11.18 -0.76 3.54
C GLU A 129 11.31 -0.82 2.01
N MET A 130 10.50 -0.05 1.27
CA MET A 130 10.55 -0.02 -0.19
C MET A 130 11.89 0.53 -0.71
N THR A 131 12.49 1.48 -0.01
CA THR A 131 13.83 1.99 -0.33
C THR A 131 14.91 0.94 -0.07
N CYS A 132 14.85 0.23 1.06
CA CYS A 132 15.78 -0.88 1.36
C CYS A 132 15.70 -2.02 0.34
N LEU A 133 14.52 -2.29 -0.21
CA LEU A 133 14.30 -3.29 -1.25
C LEU A 133 14.62 -2.79 -2.67
N ASN A 134 15.07 -1.55 -2.83
CA ASN A 134 15.31 -0.90 -4.12
C ASN A 134 14.08 -0.86 -5.04
N PHE A 135 12.87 -0.79 -4.48
CA PHE A 135 11.64 -0.64 -5.26
C PHE A 135 11.37 0.80 -5.63
N LEU A 136 11.85 1.73 -4.81
CA LEU A 136 11.79 3.17 -5.06
C LEU A 136 12.96 3.87 -4.37
N GLU A 137 13.13 5.16 -4.70
CA GLU A 137 14.14 6.03 -4.13
C GLU A 137 13.46 7.21 -3.43
N ASP A 138 13.82 7.49 -2.18
CA ASP A 138 13.39 8.71 -1.48
C ASP A 138 14.29 9.88 -1.86
N ILE A 139 13.86 10.67 -2.82
CA ILE A 139 14.58 11.86 -3.30
C ILE A 139 14.31 13.11 -2.45
N THR A 140 13.48 13.03 -1.41
CA THR A 140 13.01 14.20 -0.64
C THR A 140 14.16 15.01 -0.06
N LYS A 141 15.14 14.33 0.57
CA LYS A 141 16.32 14.99 1.17
C LYS A 141 17.17 15.69 0.10
N GLU A 142 17.45 15.01 -1.00
CA GLU A 142 18.26 15.51 -2.12
C GLU A 142 17.64 16.76 -2.73
N LYS A 143 16.32 16.82 -2.79
CA LYS A 143 15.55 17.94 -3.31
C LYS A 143 15.32 19.08 -2.31
N GLY A 144 16.12 19.11 -1.23
CA GLY A 144 16.09 20.20 -0.26
C GLY A 144 15.05 20.03 0.86
N GLY A 145 14.60 18.80 1.07
CA GLY A 145 13.77 18.46 2.21
C GLY A 145 14.47 18.69 3.55
N ILE A 146 13.69 19.06 4.55
CA ILE A 146 14.15 19.23 5.93
C ILE A 146 13.66 18.05 6.79
N PRO A 147 14.30 17.77 7.95
CA PRO A 147 13.89 16.69 8.82
C PRO A 147 12.41 16.78 9.22
N PHE A 148 11.69 15.68 9.10
CA PHE A 148 10.29 15.57 9.47
C PHE A 148 10.16 15.35 10.98
N PRO A 149 9.55 16.27 11.73
CA PRO A 149 9.58 16.24 13.19
C PRO A 149 8.55 15.29 13.82
N ASN A 150 7.61 14.76 13.02
CA ASN A 150 6.51 13.97 13.55
C ASN A 150 6.97 12.60 14.07
N LYS A 151 6.27 12.09 15.07
CA LYS A 151 6.51 10.78 15.68
C LYS A 151 5.24 9.95 15.60
N VAL A 152 5.40 8.69 15.21
CA VAL A 152 4.27 7.76 15.10
C VAL A 152 3.98 7.10 16.45
N SER A 153 2.69 6.96 16.77
CA SER A 153 2.20 6.30 17.98
C SER A 153 0.69 5.99 17.92
N PHE A 154 0.08 6.19 16.74
CA PHE A 154 -1.37 6.17 16.64
C PHE A 154 -1.95 4.77 16.90
N ILE A 155 -1.33 3.72 16.39
CA ILE A 155 -1.87 2.36 16.50
C ILE A 155 -1.76 1.88 17.95
N SER A 156 -0.59 2.02 18.59
CA SER A 156 -0.42 1.62 19.99
C SER A 156 -1.34 2.37 20.95
N GLN A 157 -1.56 3.68 20.71
CA GLN A 157 -2.47 4.50 21.52
C GLN A 157 -3.96 4.20 21.26
N ASN A 158 -4.29 3.66 20.09
CA ASN A 158 -5.66 3.37 19.67
C ASN A 158 -5.90 1.86 19.44
N TRP A 159 -5.10 0.99 20.05
CA TRP A 159 -5.10 -0.45 19.77
C TRP A 159 -6.49 -1.10 19.86
N LYS A 160 -7.37 -0.61 20.73
CA LYS A 160 -8.76 -1.07 20.90
C LYS A 160 -9.66 -0.84 19.67
N LYS A 161 -9.18 -0.12 18.65
CA LYS A 161 -9.90 0.06 17.38
C LYS A 161 -9.57 -1.02 16.34
N TYR A 162 -8.57 -1.86 16.61
CA TYR A 162 -8.07 -2.85 15.67
C TYR A 162 -8.44 -4.27 16.13
N PRO A 163 -9.28 -5.01 15.38
CA PRO A 163 -9.75 -6.35 15.77
C PRO A 163 -8.62 -7.32 16.10
N ALA A 164 -7.53 -7.32 15.32
CA ALA A 164 -6.38 -8.18 15.55
C ALA A 164 -5.68 -7.90 16.89
N LEU A 165 -5.56 -6.62 17.29
CA LEU A 165 -4.93 -6.23 18.56
C LEU A 165 -5.88 -6.44 19.76
N ILE A 166 -7.19 -6.42 19.53
CA ILE A 166 -8.17 -6.80 20.56
C ILE A 166 -8.09 -8.30 20.83
N GLN A 167 -7.97 -9.11 19.76
CA GLN A 167 -7.90 -10.57 19.87
C GLN A 167 -6.59 -11.03 20.51
N ASP A 168 -5.48 -10.38 20.19
CA ASP A 168 -4.17 -10.67 20.80
C ASP A 168 -3.48 -9.36 21.22
N SER A 169 -3.71 -9.00 22.49
CA SER A 169 -3.12 -7.79 23.08
C SER A 169 -1.59 -7.86 23.25
N THR A 170 -0.97 -9.02 23.14
CA THR A 170 0.49 -9.14 23.20
C THR A 170 1.16 -8.49 21.99
N LEU A 171 0.44 -8.40 20.87
CA LEU A 171 0.91 -7.71 19.66
C LEU A 171 1.06 -6.19 19.86
N VAL A 172 0.36 -5.60 20.85
CA VAL A 172 0.48 -4.16 21.14
C VAL A 172 1.91 -3.79 21.55
N THR A 173 2.59 -4.65 22.33
CA THR A 173 3.99 -4.43 22.68
C THR A 173 4.89 -4.44 21.46
N LYS A 174 4.66 -5.37 20.52
CA LYS A 174 5.40 -5.38 19.24
C LYS A 174 5.15 -4.12 18.41
N ILE A 175 3.91 -3.62 18.37
CA ILE A 175 3.61 -2.34 17.69
C ILE A 175 4.36 -1.18 18.33
N ILE A 176 4.40 -1.10 19.67
CA ILE A 176 5.17 -0.07 20.38
C ILE A 176 6.66 -0.12 20.00
N ASP A 177 7.25 -1.30 19.90
CA ASP A 177 8.66 -1.44 19.54
C ASP A 177 8.92 -1.09 18.06
N ILE A 178 7.98 -1.41 17.17
CA ILE A 178 8.02 -0.96 15.77
C ILE A 178 7.92 0.57 15.70
N GLU A 179 6.98 1.19 16.41
CA GLU A 179 6.84 2.65 16.48
C GLU A 179 8.12 3.32 17.03
N LYS A 180 8.76 2.75 18.05
CA LYS A 180 10.07 3.23 18.53
C LYS A 180 11.13 3.15 17.42
N THR A 181 11.18 2.03 16.70
CA THR A 181 12.13 1.84 15.60
C THR A 181 11.92 2.86 14.49
N ILE A 182 10.67 3.09 14.06
CA ILE A 182 10.31 4.12 13.08
C ILE A 182 10.74 5.50 13.59
N ASN A 183 10.44 5.80 14.85
CA ASN A 183 10.76 7.09 15.48
C ASN A 183 12.27 7.33 15.70
N GLY A 184 13.07 6.28 15.64
CA GLY A 184 14.54 6.36 15.68
C GLY A 184 15.17 6.74 14.34
N ARG A 185 14.41 6.68 13.23
CA ARG A 185 14.90 7.04 11.90
C ARG A 185 14.68 8.53 11.63
N THR A 186 15.44 9.08 10.68
CA THR A 186 15.22 10.44 10.18
C THR A 186 14.54 10.39 8.83
N TYR A 187 13.39 11.01 8.74
CA TYR A 187 12.64 11.22 7.49
C TYR A 187 12.69 12.69 7.09
N TYR A 188 12.40 12.99 5.84
CA TYR A 188 12.45 14.34 5.30
C TYR A 188 11.11 14.72 4.68
N TYR A 189 10.81 16.00 4.63
CA TYR A 189 9.64 16.52 3.93
C TYR A 189 9.95 17.88 3.29
N ILE A 190 9.21 18.23 2.24
CA ILE A 190 9.26 19.54 1.62
C ILE A 190 8.23 20.44 2.33
N PRO A 191 8.65 21.54 2.99
CA PRO A 191 7.72 22.49 3.59
C PRO A 191 6.75 23.06 2.56
N LYS A 192 5.50 23.35 2.98
CA LYS A 192 4.41 23.80 2.08
C LYS A 192 4.80 24.99 1.21
N GLU A 193 5.51 25.95 1.77
CA GLU A 193 5.99 27.15 1.09
C GLU A 193 7.05 26.88 0.02
N LYS A 194 7.68 25.70 0.05
CA LYS A 194 8.66 25.25 -0.94
C LYS A 194 8.06 24.30 -1.99
N VAL A 195 6.81 23.89 -1.85
CA VAL A 195 6.18 22.90 -2.76
C VAL A 195 6.08 23.45 -4.19
N LEU A 196 5.66 24.72 -4.38
CA LEU A 196 5.52 25.30 -5.72
C LEU A 196 6.84 25.34 -6.49
N PRO A 197 7.95 25.86 -5.93
CA PRO A 197 9.26 25.80 -6.59
C PRO A 197 9.71 24.35 -6.91
N PHE A 198 9.31 23.39 -6.07
CA PHE A 198 9.66 21.99 -6.25
C PHE A 198 8.78 21.27 -7.31
N ALA A 199 7.54 21.74 -7.54
CA ALA A 199 6.57 21.07 -8.40
C ALA A 199 7.10 20.75 -9.81
N GLY A 200 7.94 21.63 -10.38
CA GLY A 200 8.59 21.41 -11.68
C GLY A 200 9.62 20.26 -11.71
N GLN A 201 9.99 19.70 -10.56
CA GLN A 201 10.93 18.58 -10.45
C GLN A 201 10.22 17.24 -10.28
N ILE A 202 8.90 17.25 -10.04
CA ILE A 202 8.06 16.04 -9.94
C ILE A 202 7.92 15.44 -11.33
N LYS A 203 8.15 14.14 -11.45
CA LYS A 203 8.07 13.40 -12.70
C LYS A 203 6.84 12.49 -12.72
N THR A 204 6.43 12.13 -13.93
CA THR A 204 5.38 11.13 -14.13
C THR A 204 5.75 9.83 -13.44
N GLY A 205 4.85 9.32 -12.60
CA GLY A 205 5.04 8.09 -11.84
C GLY A 205 5.63 8.28 -10.42
N ASP A 206 6.02 9.51 -10.05
CA ASP A 206 6.43 9.79 -8.67
C ASP A 206 5.27 9.57 -7.70
N ILE A 207 5.58 9.00 -6.53
CA ILE A 207 4.65 8.81 -5.43
C ILE A 207 4.83 9.95 -4.43
N ILE A 208 3.74 10.63 -4.11
CA ILE A 208 3.75 11.77 -3.19
C ILE A 208 3.09 11.35 -1.87
N LEU A 209 3.85 11.37 -0.77
CA LEU A 209 3.32 11.22 0.58
C LEU A 209 3.01 12.61 1.14
N ILE A 210 1.76 12.80 1.61
CA ILE A 210 1.32 14.09 2.16
C ILE A 210 1.31 13.99 3.68
N PRO A 211 2.27 14.65 4.38
CA PRO A 211 2.35 14.58 5.83
C PRO A 211 1.11 15.18 6.50
N THR A 212 0.64 14.52 7.57
CA THR A 212 -0.48 14.99 8.38
C THR A 212 -0.02 15.70 9.65
N LYS A 213 -0.86 16.63 10.15
CA LYS A 213 -0.70 17.23 11.47
C LYS A 213 -1.34 16.40 12.58
N LYS A 214 -2.02 15.30 12.25
CA LYS A 214 -2.68 14.46 13.24
C LYS A 214 -1.64 13.76 14.11
N LYS A 215 -1.71 13.98 15.42
CA LYS A 215 -0.76 13.43 16.37
C LYS A 215 -0.68 11.91 16.28
N GLY A 216 0.54 11.39 16.20
CA GLY A 216 0.82 9.97 16.14
C GLY A 216 0.70 9.31 14.77
N LEU A 217 0.31 10.06 13.71
CA LEU A 217 0.35 9.64 12.31
C LEU A 217 1.44 10.41 11.55
N ASP A 218 1.92 9.83 10.47
CA ASP A 218 2.90 10.43 9.56
C ASP A 218 2.26 11.01 8.28
N THR A 219 1.26 10.32 7.72
CA THR A 219 0.52 10.76 6.51
C THR A 219 -0.98 10.57 6.66
#